data_91ce24e69df1cc7e50416a7e81fdc21d
#
_entry.id   91ce24e69df1cc7e50416a7e81fdc21d
#
_cell.length_a   1.000
_cell.length_b   1.000
_cell.length_c   1.000
_cell.angle_alpha   90.00
_cell.angle_beta   90.00
_cell.angle_gamma   90.00
#
_symmetry.space_group_name_H-M   'P 1'
#
loop_
_entity.id
_entity.type
_entity.pdbx_description
1 polymer ?
#
loop_
_entity_poly.entity_id
_entity_poly.type
_entity_poly.pdbx_seq_one_letter_code
_entity_poly.pdbx_strand_id
1 'polypeptide(L)'
;MSATIVRELTDLPIYADHSFNVFNHVATEFLQENGIVNATASYELPYAQVKTLVESSKLPMTITVHGNVEAMISDTNIPALNLKYDPLTNPEFNDKHFALLDTVGGKHSMRVDQFGRIHILFTNDLCLLPYIDKLMGADTFRIEAQDYTPEVTGMLTKIYRDAIDNGKNNDMIEKNQRSKSSSSWYWCLSS
;
A
#
# COMPACT_ATOMS: atom_id res chain seq x y z
N MET A 1 -2.17 -7.26 18.73
CA MET A 1 -1.09 -7.94 19.50
C MET A 1 0.12 -7.03 19.46
N SER A 2 0.79 -6.78 20.61
CA SER A 2 1.98 -5.91 20.67
C SER A 2 3.19 -6.62 20.04
N ALA A 3 4.05 -5.90 19.31
CA ALA A 3 5.30 -6.45 18.77
C ALA A 3 6.21 -7.05 19.85
N THR A 4 6.20 -6.47 21.05
CA THR A 4 6.93 -6.97 22.23
C THR A 4 6.48 -8.38 22.62
N ILE A 5 5.16 -8.63 22.65
CA ILE A 5 4.61 -9.96 22.98
C ILE A 5 5.00 -10.98 21.91
N VAL A 6 4.94 -10.60 20.63
CA VAL A 6 5.33 -11.50 19.52
C VAL A 6 6.79 -11.90 19.66
N ARG A 7 7.68 -10.96 20.00
CA ARG A 7 9.10 -11.20 20.19
C ARG A 7 9.39 -12.20 21.33
N GLU A 8 8.59 -12.17 22.41
CA GLU A 8 8.72 -13.13 23.51
C GLU A 8 8.27 -14.55 23.15
N LEU A 9 7.45 -14.67 22.09
CA LEU A 9 6.84 -15.94 21.66
C LEU A 9 7.61 -16.64 20.52
N THR A 10 8.57 -15.96 19.87
CA THR A 10 9.26 -16.52 18.69
C THR A 10 10.66 -15.94 18.51
N ASP A 11 11.57 -16.77 18.01
CA ASP A 11 12.91 -16.37 17.54
C ASP A 11 12.90 -15.98 16.05
N LEU A 12 11.74 -16.00 15.38
CA LEU A 12 11.62 -15.63 13.99
C LEU A 12 11.82 -14.11 13.80
N PRO A 13 12.36 -13.68 12.66
CA PRO A 13 12.47 -12.25 12.35
C PRO A 13 11.08 -11.61 12.26
N ILE A 14 10.91 -10.48 12.93
CA ILE A 14 9.64 -9.73 12.96
C ILE A 14 9.73 -8.55 12.01
N TYR A 15 8.76 -8.44 11.11
CA TYR A 15 8.61 -7.35 10.14
C TYR A 15 7.43 -6.47 10.55
N ALA A 16 7.66 -5.16 10.64
CA ALA A 16 6.59 -4.18 10.89
C ALA A 16 5.93 -3.78 9.57
N ASP A 17 4.65 -4.07 9.44
CA ASP A 17 3.89 -3.71 8.23
C ASP A 17 3.42 -2.23 8.28
N HIS A 18 2.81 -1.74 7.19
CA HIS A 18 2.34 -0.35 7.04
C HIS A 18 1.45 0.13 8.19
N SER A 19 0.70 -0.77 8.85
CA SER A 19 -0.14 -0.47 10.02
C SER A 19 0.63 0.03 11.26
N PHE A 20 1.96 -0.10 11.26
CA PHE A 20 2.81 0.52 12.29
C PHE A 20 2.99 2.02 12.08
N ASN A 21 2.48 2.59 10.99
CA ASN A 21 2.51 4.01 10.69
C ASN A 21 3.89 4.64 10.84
N VAL A 22 4.88 4.07 10.16
CA VAL A 22 6.26 4.53 10.20
C VAL A 22 6.42 5.76 9.31
N PHE A 23 6.58 6.93 9.94
CA PHE A 23 6.68 8.23 9.26
C PHE A 23 8.07 8.87 9.30
N ASN A 24 8.97 8.44 10.20
CA ASN A 24 10.27 9.07 10.39
C ASN A 24 11.31 8.08 10.93
N HIS A 25 12.58 8.50 10.91
CA HIS A 25 13.70 7.68 11.37
C HIS A 25 13.67 7.38 12.86
N VAL A 26 13.10 8.24 13.70
CA VAL A 26 12.97 7.99 15.14
C VAL A 26 12.07 6.78 15.40
N ALA A 27 10.98 6.65 14.63
CA ALA A 27 10.12 5.47 14.70
C ALA A 27 10.89 4.21 14.26
N THR A 28 11.73 4.30 13.24
CA THR A 28 12.55 3.14 12.80
C THR A 28 13.60 2.75 13.82
N GLU A 29 14.24 3.71 14.49
CA GLU A 29 15.18 3.45 15.60
C GLU A 29 14.48 2.72 16.74
N PHE A 30 13.32 3.21 17.18
CA PHE A 30 12.53 2.57 18.22
C PHE A 30 12.15 1.13 17.85
N LEU A 31 11.71 0.90 16.61
CA LEU A 31 11.37 -0.45 16.13
C LEU A 31 12.60 -1.37 16.13
N GLN A 32 13.74 -0.87 15.68
CA GLN A 32 15.00 -1.63 15.68
C GLN A 32 15.44 -2.02 17.08
N GLU A 33 15.39 -1.10 18.06
CA GLU A 33 15.69 -1.35 19.47
C GLU A 33 14.76 -2.42 20.07
N ASN A 34 13.52 -2.52 19.56
CA ASN A 34 12.55 -3.54 19.96
C ASN A 34 12.64 -4.82 19.12
N GLY A 35 13.71 -5.01 18.33
CA GLY A 35 14.01 -6.26 17.62
C GLY A 35 13.23 -6.47 16.33
N ILE A 36 12.66 -5.42 15.76
CA ILE A 36 12.11 -5.45 14.41
C ILE A 36 13.30 -5.42 13.42
N VAL A 37 13.22 -6.24 12.39
CA VAL A 37 14.31 -6.38 11.40
C VAL A 37 14.06 -5.63 10.10
N ASN A 38 12.82 -5.25 9.82
CA ASN A 38 12.43 -4.46 8.66
C ASN A 38 11.11 -3.76 8.95
N ALA A 39 10.89 -2.57 8.40
CA ALA A 39 9.63 -1.85 8.52
C ALA A 39 9.13 -1.35 7.17
N THR A 40 7.82 -1.43 6.97
CA THR A 40 7.15 -0.84 5.82
C THR A 40 6.81 0.62 6.13
N ALA A 41 7.28 1.53 5.27
CA ALA A 41 6.92 2.94 5.37
C ALA A 41 5.40 3.13 5.17
N SER A 42 4.81 4.08 5.89
CA SER A 42 3.42 4.46 5.66
C SER A 42 3.25 4.99 4.23
N TYR A 43 2.24 4.50 3.52
CA TYR A 43 1.91 5.01 2.19
C TYR A 43 1.17 6.37 2.23
N GLU A 44 0.90 6.91 3.41
CA GLU A 44 0.43 8.29 3.59
C GLU A 44 1.58 9.32 3.45
N LEU A 45 2.84 8.86 3.43
CA LEU A 45 3.99 9.74 3.28
C LEU A 45 4.10 10.28 1.85
N PRO A 46 4.20 11.61 1.66
CA PRO A 46 4.59 12.18 0.37
C PRO A 46 5.96 11.65 -0.08
N TYR A 47 6.15 11.50 -1.38
CA TYR A 47 7.39 10.96 -1.97
C TYR A 47 8.68 11.56 -1.35
N ALA A 48 8.74 12.89 -1.17
CA ALA A 48 9.92 13.54 -0.61
C ALA A 48 10.24 13.06 0.81
N GLN A 49 9.23 12.75 1.61
CA GLN A 49 9.40 12.22 2.96
C GLN A 49 9.78 10.74 2.93
N VAL A 50 9.20 9.94 2.00
CA VAL A 50 9.61 8.55 1.79
C VAL A 50 11.11 8.49 1.47
N LYS A 51 11.57 9.33 0.52
CA LYS A 51 12.99 9.41 0.17
C LYS A 51 13.86 9.74 1.38
N THR A 52 13.50 10.77 2.15
CA THR A 52 14.24 11.16 3.36
C THR A 52 14.25 10.04 4.40
N LEU A 53 13.12 9.34 4.58
CA LEU A 53 13.02 8.22 5.51
C LEU A 53 13.96 7.08 5.10
N VAL A 54 13.97 6.70 3.82
CA VAL A 54 14.87 5.65 3.29
C VAL A 54 16.33 6.02 3.49
N GLU A 55 16.69 7.29 3.22
CA GLU A 55 18.08 7.77 3.35
C GLU A 55 18.55 7.90 4.81
N SER A 56 17.64 8.12 5.76
CA SER A 56 17.97 8.34 7.18
C SER A 56 17.75 7.13 8.07
N SER A 57 17.00 6.13 7.63
CA SER A 57 16.72 4.93 8.42
C SER A 57 17.93 4.00 8.47
N LYS A 58 18.25 3.51 9.66
CA LYS A 58 19.22 2.41 9.86
C LYS A 58 18.54 1.04 9.78
N LEU A 59 17.21 1.01 10.02
CA LEU A 59 16.42 -0.19 9.87
C LEU A 59 16.13 -0.41 8.38
N PRO A 60 16.31 -1.62 7.84
CA PRO A 60 15.88 -1.98 6.49
C PRO A 60 14.44 -1.59 6.23
N MET A 61 14.17 -0.94 5.07
CA MET A 61 12.86 -0.38 4.75
C MET A 61 12.22 -1.09 3.57
N THR A 62 10.94 -1.41 3.73
CA THR A 62 10.04 -1.81 2.64
C THR A 62 9.21 -0.62 2.20
N ILE A 63 9.13 -0.38 0.90
CA ILE A 63 8.30 0.68 0.31
C ILE A 63 7.24 0.05 -0.58
N THR A 64 5.97 0.32 -0.29
CA THR A 64 4.88 -0.01 -1.22
C THR A 64 4.98 0.91 -2.43
N VAL A 65 5.21 0.35 -3.62
CA VAL A 65 5.48 1.12 -4.84
C VAL A 65 4.35 1.04 -5.86
N HIS A 66 3.45 0.07 -5.72
CA HIS A 66 2.31 -0.09 -6.62
C HIS A 66 1.16 -0.81 -5.95
N GLY A 67 -0.05 -0.46 -6.35
CA GLY A 67 -1.26 -1.22 -6.04
C GLY A 67 -2.37 -0.41 -5.39
N ASN A 68 -3.48 -1.10 -5.19
CA ASN A 68 -4.66 -0.51 -4.60
C ASN A 68 -4.54 -0.54 -3.08
N VAL A 69 -4.29 0.63 -2.47
CA VAL A 69 -4.05 0.76 -1.03
C VAL A 69 -5.28 1.28 -0.30
N GLU A 70 -5.35 0.98 0.98
CA GLU A 70 -6.47 1.34 1.83
C GLU A 70 -6.46 2.84 2.16
N ALA A 71 -7.62 3.49 1.92
CA ALA A 71 -7.86 4.86 2.33
C ALA A 71 -8.42 4.94 3.76
N MET A 72 -9.26 3.96 4.14
CA MET A 72 -9.92 3.93 5.45
C MET A 72 -10.37 2.52 5.80
N ILE A 73 -10.30 2.21 7.10
CA ILE A 73 -10.93 1.03 7.70
C ILE A 73 -12.04 1.51 8.64
N SER A 74 -13.23 0.93 8.51
CA SER A 74 -14.37 1.26 9.35
C SER A 74 -14.95 0.03 10.02
N ASP A 75 -15.21 0.12 11.32
CA ASP A 75 -15.95 -0.89 12.09
C ASP A 75 -17.47 -0.77 11.90
N THR A 76 -17.95 0.12 11.01
CA THR A 76 -19.37 0.28 10.72
C THR A 76 -19.91 -0.99 10.09
N ASN A 77 -20.92 -1.57 10.71
CA ASN A 77 -21.58 -2.75 10.19
C ASN A 77 -22.47 -2.35 8.99
N ILE A 78 -22.21 -2.88 7.79
CA ILE A 78 -23.03 -2.65 6.59
C ILE A 78 -24.52 -2.98 6.81
N PRO A 79 -24.92 -4.03 7.53
CA PRO A 79 -26.32 -4.27 7.88
C PRO A 79 -26.99 -3.08 8.59
N ALA A 80 -26.25 -2.28 9.38
CA ALA A 80 -26.79 -1.06 9.99
C ALA A 80 -27.15 0.03 8.96
N LEU A 81 -26.63 -0.07 7.73
CA LEU A 81 -26.96 0.82 6.60
C LEU A 81 -28.16 0.33 5.80
N ASN A 82 -29.01 -0.59 6.32
CA ASN A 82 -30.15 -1.20 5.63
C ASN A 82 -29.79 -1.94 4.31
N LEU A 83 -28.55 -2.23 4.08
CA LEU A 83 -28.14 -3.18 3.05
C LEU A 83 -28.43 -4.56 3.64
N LYS A 84 -29.32 -5.33 3.01
CA LYS A 84 -29.66 -6.72 3.40
C LYS A 84 -28.44 -7.61 3.18
N TYR A 85 -27.46 -7.50 4.07
CA TYR A 85 -26.19 -8.20 3.99
C TYR A 85 -25.98 -9.09 5.20
N ASP A 86 -25.83 -10.38 4.97
CA ASP A 86 -25.29 -11.32 5.93
C ASP A 86 -24.17 -12.13 5.23
N PRO A 87 -22.90 -11.91 5.62
CA PRO A 87 -21.76 -12.59 5.00
C PRO A 87 -21.78 -14.10 5.24
N LEU A 88 -22.47 -14.58 6.29
CA LEU A 88 -22.54 -15.99 6.64
C LEU A 88 -23.66 -16.73 5.92
N THR A 89 -24.74 -16.01 5.52
CA THR A 89 -25.93 -16.62 4.94
C THR A 89 -26.10 -16.33 3.46
N ASN A 90 -25.33 -15.38 2.89
CA ASN A 90 -25.44 -15.03 1.48
C ASN A 90 -24.09 -15.14 0.77
N PRO A 91 -23.73 -16.33 0.25
CA PRO A 91 -22.48 -16.57 -0.46
C PRO A 91 -22.32 -15.73 -1.74
N GLU A 92 -23.39 -15.17 -2.31
CA GLU A 92 -23.30 -14.26 -3.45
C GLU A 92 -22.61 -12.93 -3.10
N PHE A 93 -22.47 -12.62 -1.82
CA PHE A 93 -21.80 -11.40 -1.34
C PHE A 93 -20.28 -11.51 -1.29
N ASN A 94 -19.73 -12.71 -1.23
CA ASN A 94 -18.26 -12.87 -1.24
C ASN A 94 -17.62 -12.46 -2.56
N ASP A 95 -18.40 -12.35 -3.66
CA ASP A 95 -17.93 -11.96 -4.98
C ASP A 95 -18.39 -10.55 -5.42
N LYS A 96 -19.16 -9.83 -4.61
CA LYS A 96 -19.65 -8.49 -4.99
C LYS A 96 -18.72 -7.42 -4.46
N HIS A 97 -18.01 -6.79 -5.38
CA HIS A 97 -17.28 -5.56 -5.11
C HIS A 97 -18.27 -4.42 -4.88
N PHE A 98 -18.33 -3.94 -3.65
CA PHE A 98 -19.06 -2.72 -3.32
C PHE A 98 -18.21 -1.51 -3.69
N ALA A 99 -18.87 -0.39 -3.96
CA ALA A 99 -18.19 0.87 -4.14
C ALA A 99 -18.94 1.99 -3.42
N LEU A 100 -18.16 2.86 -2.77
CA LEU A 100 -18.63 4.13 -2.27
C LEU A 100 -18.42 5.17 -3.37
N LEU A 101 -19.49 5.92 -3.68
CA LEU A 101 -19.38 7.09 -4.54
C LEU A 101 -19.24 8.33 -3.67
N ASP A 102 -18.17 9.08 -3.86
CA ASP A 102 -18.00 10.36 -3.19
C ASP A 102 -18.79 11.47 -3.89
N THR A 103 -18.84 12.65 -3.28
CA THR A 103 -19.61 13.79 -3.79
C THR A 103 -19.04 14.42 -5.05
N VAL A 104 -17.83 14.06 -5.45
CA VAL A 104 -17.14 14.55 -6.66
C VAL A 104 -17.09 13.48 -7.78
N GLY A 105 -17.76 12.33 -7.56
CA GLY A 105 -17.87 11.26 -8.55
C GLY A 105 -16.75 10.22 -8.49
N GLY A 106 -15.90 10.26 -7.48
CA GLY A 106 -14.89 9.22 -7.23
C GLY A 106 -15.54 7.91 -6.81
N LYS A 107 -15.11 6.80 -7.38
CA LYS A 107 -15.59 5.46 -7.06
C LYS A 107 -14.54 4.72 -6.23
N HIS A 108 -14.79 4.58 -4.93
CA HIS A 108 -13.93 3.88 -4.00
C HIS A 108 -14.39 2.43 -3.84
N SER A 109 -13.56 1.49 -4.22
CA SER A 109 -13.84 0.08 -3.99
C SER A 109 -13.87 -0.22 -2.49
N MET A 110 -14.77 -1.12 -2.09
CA MET A 110 -14.93 -1.52 -0.69
C MET A 110 -14.85 -3.04 -0.58
N ARG A 111 -14.21 -3.50 0.48
CA ARG A 111 -14.16 -4.91 0.88
C ARG A 111 -14.62 -5.06 2.31
N VAL A 112 -15.19 -6.20 2.64
CA VAL A 112 -15.54 -6.57 4.01
C VAL A 112 -14.61 -7.70 4.42
N ASP A 113 -13.92 -7.55 5.55
CA ASP A 113 -13.05 -8.60 6.09
C ASP A 113 -13.86 -9.63 6.91
N GLN A 114 -13.15 -10.66 7.36
CA GLN A 114 -13.75 -11.75 8.17
C GLN A 114 -14.29 -11.30 9.53
N PHE A 115 -13.98 -10.08 9.98
CA PHE A 115 -14.47 -9.49 11.22
C PHE A 115 -15.64 -8.53 10.97
N GLY A 116 -16.09 -8.39 9.73
CA GLY A 116 -17.15 -7.47 9.32
C GLY A 116 -16.72 -6.01 9.18
N ARG A 117 -15.42 -5.70 9.20
CA ARG A 117 -14.90 -4.35 8.98
C ARG A 117 -14.87 -4.02 7.51
N ILE A 118 -15.15 -2.78 7.19
CA ILE A 118 -15.14 -2.27 5.82
C ILE A 118 -13.79 -1.65 5.54
N HIS A 119 -13.13 -2.15 4.51
CA HIS A 119 -11.91 -1.57 3.94
C HIS A 119 -12.29 -0.75 2.71
N ILE A 120 -12.08 0.54 2.76
CA ILE A 120 -12.34 1.46 1.64
C ILE A 120 -10.99 1.75 0.98
N LEU A 121 -10.92 1.50 -0.32
CA LEU A 121 -9.70 1.67 -1.11
C LEU A 121 -9.70 3.02 -1.80
N PHE A 122 -8.52 3.53 -2.13
CA PHE A 122 -8.43 4.72 -2.96
C PHE A 122 -9.00 4.47 -4.36
N THR A 123 -9.46 5.52 -5.01
CA THR A 123 -10.03 5.46 -6.36
C THR A 123 -9.02 5.02 -7.41
N ASN A 124 -7.75 5.36 -7.21
CA ASN A 124 -6.66 5.08 -8.12
C ASN A 124 -5.56 4.30 -7.41
N ASP A 125 -4.86 3.47 -8.15
CA ASP A 125 -3.72 2.73 -7.62
C ASP A 125 -2.54 3.65 -7.32
N LEU A 126 -1.84 3.37 -6.23
CA LEU A 126 -0.52 3.94 -5.98
C LEU A 126 0.42 3.53 -7.12
N CYS A 127 1.25 4.46 -7.60
CA CYS A 127 2.27 4.16 -8.60
C CYS A 127 3.51 5.04 -8.39
N LEU A 128 4.57 4.45 -7.88
CA LEU A 128 5.86 5.10 -7.68
C LEU A 128 6.88 4.72 -8.76
N LEU A 129 6.47 4.07 -9.85
CA LEU A 129 7.37 3.70 -10.94
C LEU A 129 8.23 4.86 -11.46
N PRO A 130 7.70 6.10 -11.62
CA PRO A 130 8.49 7.25 -12.06
C PRO A 130 9.60 7.68 -11.09
N TYR A 131 9.58 7.17 -9.86
CA TYR A 131 10.51 7.55 -8.77
C TYR A 131 11.37 6.40 -8.29
N ILE A 132 11.26 5.23 -8.92
CA ILE A 132 11.92 4.02 -8.44
C ILE A 132 13.45 4.18 -8.35
N ASP A 133 14.03 4.90 -9.33
CA ASP A 133 15.46 5.21 -9.38
C ASP A 133 15.95 6.02 -8.16
N LYS A 134 15.08 6.82 -7.57
CA LYS A 134 15.37 7.67 -6.43
C LYS A 134 15.07 7.01 -5.08
N LEU A 135 14.47 5.84 -5.11
CA LEU A 135 14.12 5.04 -3.94
C LEU A 135 15.01 3.81 -3.79
N MET A 136 16.08 3.71 -4.58
CA MET A 136 17.01 2.56 -4.60
C MET A 136 17.77 2.32 -3.28
N GLY A 137 17.65 3.22 -2.31
CA GLY A 137 18.11 2.99 -0.94
C GLY A 137 17.19 2.10 -0.09
N ALA A 138 15.98 1.82 -0.56
CA ALA A 138 15.08 0.88 0.11
C ALA A 138 15.53 -0.56 -0.12
N ASP A 139 15.35 -1.41 0.89
CA ASP A 139 15.73 -2.82 0.82
C ASP A 139 14.74 -3.66 0.02
N THR A 140 13.48 -3.29 0.08
CA THR A 140 12.39 -4.05 -0.54
C THR A 140 11.36 -3.12 -1.17
N PHE A 141 10.93 -3.45 -2.39
CA PHE A 141 9.79 -2.84 -3.04
C PHE A 141 8.62 -3.82 -3.03
N ARG A 142 7.45 -3.34 -2.61
CA ARG A 142 6.23 -4.12 -2.45
C ARG A 142 5.17 -3.68 -3.45
N ILE A 143 4.52 -4.66 -4.09
CA ILE A 143 3.35 -4.47 -4.96
C ILE A 143 2.13 -5.07 -4.26
N GLU A 144 1.10 -4.26 -4.01
CA GLU A 144 -0.20 -4.71 -3.48
C GLU A 144 -1.07 -5.19 -4.65
N ALA A 145 -1.05 -6.50 -4.87
CA ALA A 145 -1.65 -7.12 -6.07
C ALA A 145 -2.92 -7.93 -5.77
N GLN A 146 -3.59 -7.71 -4.62
CA GLN A 146 -4.72 -8.55 -4.19
C GLN A 146 -5.89 -8.51 -5.16
N ASP A 147 -6.07 -7.41 -5.92
CA ASP A 147 -7.17 -7.21 -6.88
C ASP A 147 -6.75 -7.42 -8.34
N TYR A 148 -5.49 -7.82 -8.57
CA TYR A 148 -4.97 -8.00 -9.91
C TYR A 148 -5.07 -9.46 -10.35
N THR A 149 -5.28 -9.65 -11.65
CA THR A 149 -5.15 -10.99 -12.22
C THR A 149 -3.67 -11.44 -12.22
N PRO A 150 -3.40 -12.75 -12.28
CA PRO A 150 -2.03 -13.26 -12.34
C PRO A 150 -1.21 -12.64 -13.49
N GLU A 151 -1.84 -12.39 -14.64
CA GLU A 151 -1.22 -11.80 -15.82
C GLU A 151 -0.78 -10.35 -15.55
N VAL A 152 -1.67 -9.55 -14.95
CA VAL A 152 -1.38 -8.15 -14.59
C VAL A 152 -0.28 -8.12 -13.53
N THR A 153 -0.37 -8.96 -12.50
CA THR A 153 0.68 -9.08 -11.47
C THR A 153 2.03 -9.43 -12.06
N GLY A 154 2.07 -10.40 -12.99
CA GLY A 154 3.30 -10.79 -13.68
C GLY A 154 3.89 -9.66 -14.54
N MET A 155 3.02 -8.93 -15.27
CA MET A 155 3.43 -7.79 -16.08
C MET A 155 4.00 -6.66 -15.20
N LEU A 156 3.32 -6.28 -14.14
CA LEU A 156 3.77 -5.23 -13.21
C LEU A 156 5.10 -5.62 -12.56
N THR A 157 5.21 -6.85 -12.05
CA THR A 157 6.46 -7.35 -11.46
C THR A 157 7.62 -7.23 -12.43
N LYS A 158 7.41 -7.57 -13.70
CA LYS A 158 8.44 -7.45 -14.75
C LYS A 158 8.81 -5.97 -14.98
N ILE A 159 7.82 -5.08 -15.11
CA ILE A 159 8.07 -3.64 -15.34
C ILE A 159 8.91 -3.06 -14.20
N TYR A 160 8.53 -3.33 -12.93
CA TYR A 160 9.29 -2.85 -11.78
C TYR A 160 10.68 -3.48 -11.72
N ARG A 161 10.80 -4.78 -12.04
CA ARG A 161 12.11 -5.45 -12.09
C ARG A 161 13.01 -4.83 -13.15
N ASP A 162 12.49 -4.62 -14.35
CA ASP A 162 13.23 -3.97 -15.44
C ASP A 162 13.64 -2.54 -15.06
N ALA A 163 12.77 -1.79 -14.36
CA ALA A 163 13.10 -0.44 -13.89
C ALA A 163 14.20 -0.44 -12.82
N ILE A 164 14.22 -1.43 -11.92
CA ILE A 164 15.26 -1.60 -10.89
C ILE A 164 16.58 -2.01 -11.53
N ASP A 165 16.58 -3.01 -12.43
CA ASP A 165 17.79 -3.61 -12.98
C ASP A 165 18.44 -2.72 -14.04
N ASN A 166 17.67 -1.99 -14.84
CA ASN A 166 18.17 -1.20 -15.97
C ASN A 166 18.32 0.30 -15.65
N GLY A 167 17.95 0.73 -14.47
CA GLY A 167 18.10 2.08 -13.94
C GLY A 167 17.94 3.19 -15.00
N LYS A 168 16.72 3.48 -15.45
CA LYS A 168 16.37 4.57 -16.39
C LYS A 168 16.13 4.14 -17.85
N ASN A 169 14.95 3.64 -18.12
CA ASN A 169 14.34 3.94 -19.41
C ASN A 169 13.42 5.17 -19.22
N ASN A 170 14.03 6.35 -19.18
CA ASN A 170 13.35 7.64 -18.97
C ASN A 170 12.26 7.91 -20.02
N ASP A 171 12.33 7.34 -21.23
CA ASP A 171 11.42 7.63 -22.34
C ASP A 171 9.98 7.10 -22.13
N MET A 172 9.80 6.05 -21.35
CA MET A 172 8.45 5.55 -21.02
C MET A 172 7.83 6.31 -19.84
N ILE A 173 8.64 6.82 -18.95
CA ILE A 173 8.24 7.54 -17.74
C ILE A 173 7.77 8.95 -18.08
N GLU A 174 8.45 9.65 -19.00
CA GLU A 174 8.11 11.03 -19.37
C GLU A 174 6.78 11.17 -20.12
N LYS A 175 6.33 10.17 -20.86
CA LYS A 175 5.05 10.21 -21.58
C LYS A 175 3.84 10.23 -20.63
N ASN A 176 3.94 9.62 -19.44
CA ASN A 176 2.86 9.60 -18.46
C ASN A 176 2.86 10.80 -17.48
N GLN A 177 3.98 11.54 -17.36
CA GLN A 177 4.08 12.67 -16.45
C GLN A 177 3.41 13.96 -16.94
N ARG A 178 3.12 14.09 -18.24
CA ARG A 178 2.64 15.37 -18.83
C ARG A 178 1.18 15.72 -18.53
N SER A 179 0.42 14.92 -17.81
CA SER A 179 -1.02 15.18 -17.65
C SER A 179 -1.51 15.65 -16.28
N LYS A 180 -0.69 15.77 -15.23
CA LYS A 180 -1.18 16.26 -13.94
C LYS A 180 -0.16 17.08 -13.15
N SER A 181 -0.46 18.36 -13.06
CA SER A 181 0.07 19.30 -12.06
C SER A 181 -0.69 19.14 -10.73
N SER A 182 0.04 19.23 -9.61
CA SER A 182 -0.43 19.61 -8.28
C SER A 182 -1.33 18.64 -7.49
N SER A 183 -0.83 17.46 -7.15
CA SER A 183 -1.18 16.84 -5.87
C SER A 183 -0.01 15.98 -5.39
N SER A 184 0.26 15.95 -4.10
CA SER A 184 1.41 15.28 -3.48
C SER A 184 1.35 13.74 -3.54
N TRP A 185 0.36 13.18 -4.20
CA TRP A 185 0.13 11.75 -4.40
C TRP A 185 0.09 11.44 -5.89
N TYR A 186 0.97 10.55 -6.32
CA TYR A 186 1.01 10.11 -7.70
C TYR A 186 0.26 8.78 -7.82
N TRP A 187 -0.95 8.86 -8.37
CA TRP A 187 -1.80 7.72 -8.64
C TRP A 187 -1.74 7.38 -10.13
N CYS A 188 -1.56 6.10 -10.45
CA CYS A 188 -1.78 5.64 -11.82
C CYS A 188 -3.28 5.64 -12.10
N LEU A 189 -3.68 6.18 -13.26
CA LEU A 189 -5.04 6.00 -13.73
C LEU A 189 -5.22 4.56 -14.17
N SER A 190 -6.13 3.84 -13.54
CA SER A 190 -6.68 2.63 -14.13
C SER A 190 -7.53 3.05 -15.34
N SER A 191 -7.12 2.68 -16.54
CA SER A 191 -7.93 2.75 -17.75
C SER A 191 -8.94 1.63 -17.78
#